data_cd9f311b5d6c57693a8cb1b3241fd1ef
#
_entry.id   cd9f311b5d6c57693a8cb1b3241fd1ef
#
_cell.length_a   1.000
_cell.length_b   1.000
_cell.length_c   1.000
_cell.angle_alpha   90.00
_cell.angle_beta   90.00
_cell.angle_gamma   90.00
#
_symmetry.space_group_name_H-M   'P 1'
#
loop_
_entity.id
_entity.type
_entity.pdbx_description
1 polymer ?
#
loop_
_entity_poly.entity_id
_entity_poly.type
_entity_poly.pdbx_seq_one_letter_code
_entity_poly.pdbx_strand_id
1 'polypeptide(L)'
;MAAGLAKHLGLLAGAAPPIVAEFTGRLDGTDIRARYVGSGVNCDYLVSLVMDDPRERARQCLPSYRHVPSAANAAESDGSEATVVLTDLPALWGMLTPRRAQYRFAAWVRQEIALPAEGSAWVLPRPVEREAARLARRHGYTLEFTTDANALHRFYAELYRPYVLARFGSGAIVVAEGDFVAGARDCTLALLRQHERWAAGVLLERSGADLRFRWFGAACSPPPEGASDVLDVACIRRAHSEGARTVLLGHSRPSLVDGVVRYKQKLGARLCAVRYPQSKLGIAVAGGQRALFERLNHRQLVEVRGRGLVRVLEAS
;
A
#
# COMPACT_ATOMS: atom_id res chain seq x y z
N MET A 1 -16.80 -13.08 2.78
CA MET A 1 -15.37 -12.74 2.89
C MET A 1 -14.91 -11.64 1.90
N ALA A 2 -15.33 -11.65 0.63
CA ALA A 2 -14.97 -10.61 -0.34
C ALA A 2 -15.49 -9.19 0.01
N ALA A 3 -16.65 -9.08 0.64
CA ALA A 3 -17.29 -7.79 0.93
C ALA A 3 -16.51 -6.92 1.94
N GLY A 4 -15.89 -7.51 2.97
CA GLY A 4 -15.09 -6.76 3.95
C GLY A 4 -13.81 -6.19 3.34
N LEU A 5 -13.11 -6.98 2.52
CA LEU A 5 -11.88 -6.57 1.85
C LEU A 5 -12.15 -5.51 0.77
N ALA A 6 -13.26 -5.62 0.07
CA ALA A 6 -13.72 -4.67 -0.94
C ALA A 6 -14.01 -3.29 -0.33
N LYS A 7 -14.62 -3.26 0.85
CA LYS A 7 -14.92 -2.04 1.61
C LYS A 7 -13.64 -1.32 2.03
N HIS A 8 -12.60 -2.06 2.45
CA HIS A 8 -11.34 -1.52 2.94
C HIS A 8 -10.36 -1.09 1.84
N LEU A 9 -10.53 -1.56 0.60
CA LEU A 9 -9.59 -1.29 -0.50
C LEU A 9 -10.17 -0.36 -1.58
N GLY A 10 -11.21 0.40 -1.27
CA GLY A 10 -11.76 1.38 -2.19
C GLY A 10 -12.64 0.81 -3.30
N LEU A 11 -12.98 -0.50 -3.28
CA LEU A 11 -13.93 -1.08 -4.22
C LEU A 11 -15.36 -0.55 -4.00
N LEU A 12 -15.68 -0.15 -2.76
CA LEU A 12 -16.92 0.53 -2.40
C LEU A 12 -16.77 2.06 -2.28
N ALA A 13 -15.62 2.62 -2.61
CA ALA A 13 -15.46 4.07 -2.75
C ALA A 13 -16.42 4.66 -3.81
N GLY A 14 -16.98 3.82 -4.67
CA GLY A 14 -18.07 4.19 -5.57
C GLY A 14 -19.42 4.48 -4.90
N ALA A 15 -19.57 4.17 -3.61
CA ALA A 15 -20.78 4.50 -2.84
C ALA A 15 -20.73 5.89 -2.20
N ALA A 16 -19.53 6.43 -1.94
CA ALA A 16 -19.38 7.79 -1.43
C ALA A 16 -19.34 8.81 -2.59
N PRO A 17 -19.97 9.98 -2.42
CA PRO A 17 -19.87 11.03 -3.44
C PRO A 17 -18.41 11.43 -3.65
N PRO A 18 -17.98 11.69 -4.88
CA PRO A 18 -16.62 12.16 -5.15
C PRO A 18 -16.43 13.57 -4.61
N ILE A 19 -15.19 13.92 -4.33
CA ILE A 19 -14.81 15.23 -3.84
C ILE A 19 -13.95 15.97 -4.87
N VAL A 20 -14.00 17.28 -4.83
CA VAL A 20 -12.98 18.18 -5.38
C VAL A 20 -12.28 18.83 -4.20
N ALA A 21 -10.95 18.82 -4.20
CA ALA A 21 -10.16 19.52 -3.19
C ALA A 21 -9.01 20.27 -3.86
N GLU A 22 -8.72 21.47 -3.35
CA GLU A 22 -7.64 22.30 -3.85
C GLU A 22 -6.54 22.39 -2.82
N PHE A 23 -5.32 22.26 -3.29
CA PHE A 23 -4.11 22.26 -2.46
C PHE A 23 -3.12 23.29 -2.98
N THR A 24 -2.38 23.87 -2.05
CA THR A 24 -1.16 24.63 -2.31
C THR A 24 -0.03 24.01 -1.52
N GLY A 25 1.16 24.03 -2.09
CA GLY A 25 2.36 23.52 -1.45
C GLY A 25 3.58 23.97 -2.22
N ARG A 26 4.74 23.40 -1.91
CA ARG A 26 5.99 23.71 -2.60
C ARG A 26 6.61 22.47 -3.21
N LEU A 27 7.36 22.69 -4.26
CA LEU A 27 8.26 21.71 -4.84
C LEU A 27 9.57 22.41 -5.17
N ASP A 28 10.65 22.01 -4.52
CA ASP A 28 11.99 22.60 -4.70
C ASP A 28 11.98 24.14 -4.63
N GLY A 29 11.20 24.69 -3.67
CA GLY A 29 11.04 26.13 -3.47
C GLY A 29 10.02 26.82 -4.37
N THR A 30 9.50 26.13 -5.39
CA THR A 30 8.47 26.66 -6.31
C THR A 30 7.08 26.36 -5.75
N ASP A 31 6.20 27.36 -5.77
CA ASP A 31 4.80 27.19 -5.36
C ASP A 31 4.06 26.34 -6.39
N ILE A 32 3.39 25.29 -5.90
CA ILE A 32 2.56 24.38 -6.70
C ILE A 32 1.12 24.46 -6.22
N ARG A 33 0.20 24.50 -7.19
CA ARG A 33 -1.23 24.33 -6.96
C ARG A 33 -1.69 23.02 -7.57
N ALA A 34 -2.50 22.27 -6.82
CA ALA A 34 -3.09 21.03 -7.30
C ALA A 34 -4.58 21.02 -7.03
N ARG A 35 -5.33 20.50 -8.00
CA ARG A 35 -6.75 20.17 -7.84
C ARG A 35 -6.90 18.66 -7.86
N TYR A 36 -7.42 18.13 -6.78
CA TYR A 36 -7.79 16.73 -6.67
C TYR A 36 -9.27 16.54 -7.00
N VAL A 37 -9.58 15.49 -7.77
CA VAL A 37 -10.96 15.11 -8.10
C VAL A 37 -11.09 13.59 -7.99
N GLY A 38 -11.91 13.09 -7.06
CA GLY A 38 -12.06 11.65 -6.91
C GLY A 38 -12.70 11.18 -5.62
N SER A 39 -12.46 9.92 -5.26
CA SER A 39 -13.07 9.25 -4.10
C SER A 39 -12.63 9.79 -2.74
N GLY A 40 -11.56 10.54 -2.67
CA GLY A 40 -10.92 10.97 -1.43
C GLY A 40 -9.94 9.96 -0.82
N VAL A 41 -10.07 8.68 -1.18
CA VAL A 41 -9.28 7.58 -0.56
C VAL A 41 -7.79 7.69 -0.80
N ASN A 42 -7.38 8.15 -1.99
CA ASN A 42 -5.96 8.29 -2.34
C ASN A 42 -5.52 9.75 -2.44
N CYS A 43 -6.28 10.70 -1.86
CA CYS A 43 -6.01 12.12 -1.94
C CYS A 43 -4.61 12.46 -1.40
N ASP A 44 -4.33 12.13 -0.15
CA ASP A 44 -3.05 12.43 0.51
C ASP A 44 -1.87 11.79 -0.23
N TYR A 45 -2.05 10.56 -0.73
CA TYR A 45 -1.01 9.90 -1.52
C TYR A 45 -0.69 10.66 -2.81
N LEU A 46 -1.72 11.01 -3.61
CA LEU A 46 -1.51 11.74 -4.86
C LEU A 46 -0.91 13.12 -4.65
N VAL A 47 -1.38 13.84 -3.63
CA VAL A 47 -0.86 15.16 -3.28
C VAL A 47 0.61 15.07 -2.86
N SER A 48 1.00 14.07 -2.08
CA SER A 48 2.40 13.85 -1.66
C SER A 48 3.35 13.51 -2.82
N LEU A 49 2.84 13.04 -3.94
CA LEU A 49 3.66 12.80 -5.14
C LEU A 49 4.12 14.10 -5.80
N VAL A 50 3.33 15.16 -5.70
CA VAL A 50 3.50 16.38 -6.50
C VAL A 50 3.99 17.58 -5.70
N MET A 51 3.83 17.59 -4.36
CA MET A 51 4.27 18.73 -3.54
C MET A 51 4.71 18.31 -2.14
N ASP A 52 5.51 19.16 -1.54
CA ASP A 52 5.88 19.11 -0.12
C ASP A 52 4.97 20.06 0.68
N ASP A 53 4.73 19.73 1.97
CA ASP A 53 3.91 20.51 2.89
C ASP A 53 2.55 20.96 2.30
N PRO A 54 1.71 20.02 1.80
CA PRO A 54 0.44 20.35 1.19
C PRO A 54 -0.50 21.01 2.19
N ARG A 55 -1.16 22.09 1.76
CA ARG A 55 -2.22 22.78 2.52
C ARG A 55 -3.51 22.73 1.73
N GLU A 56 -4.52 22.09 2.28
CA GLU A 56 -5.85 22.11 1.69
C GLU A 56 -6.46 23.51 1.82
N ARG A 57 -6.96 24.05 0.70
CA ARG A 57 -7.55 25.38 0.61
C ARG A 57 -9.08 25.33 0.52
N ALA A 58 -9.58 24.32 -0.17
CA ALA A 58 -11.00 24.13 -0.38
C ALA A 58 -11.31 22.65 -0.55
N ARG A 59 -12.50 22.25 -0.10
CA ARG A 59 -13.04 20.91 -0.35
C ARG A 59 -14.54 20.99 -0.55
N GLN A 60 -15.04 20.32 -1.58
CA GLN A 60 -16.48 20.21 -1.84
C GLN A 60 -16.82 18.81 -2.33
N CYS A 61 -18.04 18.37 -2.04
CA CYS A 61 -18.58 17.13 -2.58
C CYS A 61 -19.20 17.37 -3.94
N LEU A 62 -18.97 16.49 -4.89
CA LEU A 62 -19.69 16.45 -6.16
C LEU A 62 -20.95 15.60 -6.02
N PRO A 63 -22.04 15.91 -6.74
CA PRO A 63 -23.27 15.13 -6.70
C PRO A 63 -23.09 13.66 -7.14
N SER A 64 -22.19 13.41 -8.08
CA SER A 64 -21.87 12.06 -8.56
C SER A 64 -20.57 12.02 -9.36
N TYR A 65 -20.08 10.81 -9.65
CA TYR A 65 -18.88 10.59 -10.49
C TYR A 65 -19.05 11.08 -11.95
N ARG A 66 -20.27 11.27 -12.44
CA ARG A 66 -20.52 11.83 -13.78
C ARG A 66 -20.02 13.28 -13.92
N HIS A 67 -19.88 14.00 -12.81
CA HIS A 67 -19.38 15.37 -12.79
C HIS A 67 -17.85 15.48 -12.71
N VAL A 68 -17.15 14.36 -12.49
CA VAL A 68 -15.69 14.34 -12.39
C VAL A 68 -14.99 14.86 -13.65
N PRO A 69 -15.39 14.47 -14.89
CA PRO A 69 -14.72 15.00 -16.08
C PRO A 69 -14.85 16.53 -16.19
N SER A 70 -16.04 17.07 -15.91
CA SER A 70 -16.27 18.52 -15.95
C SER A 70 -15.44 19.23 -14.87
N ALA A 71 -15.40 18.71 -13.65
CA ALA A 71 -14.63 19.28 -12.55
C ALA A 71 -13.11 19.21 -12.80
N ALA A 72 -12.62 18.14 -13.44
CA ALA A 72 -11.23 18.01 -13.83
C ALA A 72 -10.85 18.95 -14.98
N ASN A 73 -11.75 19.11 -15.97
CA ASN A 73 -11.53 20.00 -17.13
C ASN A 73 -11.71 21.48 -16.78
N ALA A 74 -12.60 21.83 -15.85
CA ALA A 74 -12.80 23.21 -15.41
C ALA A 74 -11.53 23.82 -14.81
N ALA A 75 -10.67 22.99 -14.23
CA ALA A 75 -9.35 23.43 -13.76
C ALA A 75 -8.45 23.97 -14.89
N GLU A 76 -8.69 23.55 -16.13
CA GLU A 76 -7.91 23.96 -17.30
C GLU A 76 -8.47 25.23 -17.97
N SER A 77 -9.77 25.50 -17.80
CA SER A 77 -10.48 26.58 -18.54
C SER A 77 -10.65 27.86 -17.74
N ASP A 78 -10.65 27.79 -16.40
CA ASP A 78 -10.94 28.94 -15.53
C ASP A 78 -9.78 29.95 -15.37
N GLY A 79 -8.67 29.80 -16.11
CA GLY A 79 -7.45 30.56 -15.82
C GLY A 79 -6.94 30.32 -14.40
N SER A 80 -7.49 29.30 -13.72
CA SER A 80 -7.05 28.91 -12.39
C SER A 80 -5.60 28.47 -12.51
N GLU A 81 -4.75 29.04 -11.68
CA GLU A 81 -3.30 28.75 -11.62
C GLU A 81 -3.00 27.30 -11.15
N ALA A 82 -3.98 26.38 -11.25
CA ALA A 82 -3.77 24.99 -10.89
C ALA A 82 -2.84 24.33 -11.90
N THR A 83 -1.63 24.06 -11.48
CA THR A 83 -0.58 23.47 -12.31
C THR A 83 -0.71 21.95 -12.43
N VAL A 84 -1.49 21.32 -11.55
CA VAL A 84 -1.64 19.86 -11.51
C VAL A 84 -3.09 19.46 -11.26
N VAL A 85 -3.61 18.52 -12.05
CA VAL A 85 -4.89 17.84 -11.79
C VAL A 85 -4.62 16.40 -11.39
N LEU A 86 -5.11 16.05 -10.21
CA LEU A 86 -4.99 14.71 -9.60
C LEU A 86 -6.34 14.02 -9.65
N THR A 87 -6.39 12.80 -10.17
CA THR A 87 -7.64 12.04 -10.24
C THR A 87 -7.54 10.70 -9.56
N ASP A 88 -8.59 10.33 -8.83
CA ASP A 88 -8.74 9.02 -8.17
C ASP A 88 -10.14 8.47 -8.47
N LEU A 89 -10.24 7.64 -9.48
CA LEU A 89 -11.50 7.12 -9.97
C LEU A 89 -11.65 5.64 -9.63
N PRO A 90 -12.79 5.22 -9.04
CA PRO A 90 -13.12 3.80 -8.91
C PRO A 90 -13.01 3.09 -10.25
N ALA A 91 -12.72 1.79 -10.22
CA ALA A 91 -12.45 0.99 -11.44
C ALA A 91 -13.50 1.14 -12.54
N LEU A 92 -14.78 1.22 -12.16
CA LEU A 92 -15.90 1.38 -13.10
C LEU A 92 -15.89 2.73 -13.82
N TRP A 93 -15.26 3.74 -13.23
CA TRP A 93 -15.18 5.10 -13.76
C TRP A 93 -13.79 5.45 -14.28
N GLY A 94 -12.86 4.50 -14.27
CA GLY A 94 -11.46 4.72 -14.71
C GLY A 94 -11.32 5.20 -16.15
N MET A 95 -12.31 4.94 -17.01
CA MET A 95 -12.34 5.47 -18.38
C MET A 95 -12.58 6.99 -18.45
N LEU A 96 -13.09 7.59 -17.37
CA LEU A 96 -13.31 9.04 -17.25
C LEU A 96 -12.03 9.79 -16.83
N THR A 97 -10.92 9.10 -16.62
CA THR A 97 -9.63 9.76 -16.36
C THR A 97 -9.33 10.72 -17.52
N PRO A 98 -9.00 11.98 -17.25
CA PRO A 98 -8.73 12.96 -18.28
C PRO A 98 -7.74 12.43 -19.31
N ARG A 99 -8.02 12.60 -20.60
CA ARG A 99 -7.16 12.10 -21.70
C ARG A 99 -5.75 12.69 -21.66
N ARG A 100 -5.59 13.88 -21.06
CA ARG A 100 -4.32 14.58 -20.88
C ARG A 100 -3.50 14.13 -19.68
N ALA A 101 -4.00 13.19 -18.86
CA ALA A 101 -3.20 12.66 -17.76
C ALA A 101 -1.97 11.92 -18.32
N GLN A 102 -0.79 12.49 -18.08
CA GLN A 102 0.50 11.92 -18.49
C GLN A 102 0.83 10.63 -17.71
N TYR A 103 0.42 10.60 -16.44
CA TYR A 103 0.60 9.41 -15.61
C TYR A 103 -0.76 8.79 -15.30
N ARG A 104 -0.92 7.51 -15.64
CA ARG A 104 -2.11 6.70 -15.33
C ARG A 104 -1.67 5.37 -14.76
N PHE A 105 -2.09 5.07 -13.54
CA PHE A 105 -1.67 3.86 -12.85
C PHE A 105 -2.75 3.37 -11.89
N ALA A 106 -2.59 2.13 -11.44
CA ALA A 106 -3.46 1.55 -10.43
C ALA A 106 -3.04 2.03 -9.03
N ALA A 107 -3.99 2.16 -8.09
CA ALA A 107 -3.70 2.64 -6.73
C ALA A 107 -2.73 1.74 -5.96
N TRP A 108 -2.71 0.44 -6.29
CA TRP A 108 -1.93 -0.58 -5.60
C TRP A 108 -1.32 -1.60 -6.57
N VAL A 109 -0.17 -2.12 -6.18
CA VAL A 109 0.43 -3.32 -6.77
C VAL A 109 0.49 -4.41 -5.69
N ARG A 110 0.45 -5.67 -6.12
CA ARG A 110 0.64 -6.83 -5.27
C ARG A 110 2.09 -7.29 -5.35
N GLN A 111 2.62 -7.84 -4.27
CA GLN A 111 3.93 -8.48 -4.28
C GLN A 111 3.82 -9.92 -3.79
N GLU A 112 4.46 -10.82 -4.50
CA GLU A 112 4.44 -12.25 -4.22
C GLU A 112 5.83 -12.89 -4.34
N ILE A 113 6.08 -13.89 -3.51
CA ILE A 113 7.26 -14.75 -3.58
C ILE A 113 6.79 -16.12 -4.07
N ALA A 114 7.34 -16.58 -5.19
CA ALA A 114 7.23 -17.98 -5.58
C ALA A 114 8.21 -18.79 -4.74
N LEU A 115 7.70 -19.76 -3.98
CA LEU A 115 8.54 -20.62 -3.14
C LEU A 115 9.19 -21.71 -3.98
N PRO A 116 10.43 -22.11 -3.66
CA PRO A 116 11.14 -23.17 -4.35
C PRO A 116 10.48 -24.53 -4.10
N ALA A 117 10.91 -25.56 -4.84
CA ALA A 117 10.47 -26.92 -4.61
C ALA A 117 10.88 -27.39 -3.20
N GLU A 118 10.15 -28.38 -2.69
CA GLU A 118 10.45 -29.02 -1.40
C GLU A 118 11.88 -29.57 -1.39
N GLY A 119 12.55 -29.46 -0.24
CA GLY A 119 13.95 -29.90 -0.09
C GLY A 119 15.01 -28.86 -0.48
N SER A 120 14.62 -27.68 -0.97
CA SER A 120 15.57 -26.61 -1.26
C SER A 120 16.27 -26.14 0.03
N ALA A 121 17.59 -26.01 -0.02
CA ALA A 121 18.40 -25.56 1.13
C ALA A 121 18.12 -24.10 1.52
N TRP A 122 17.65 -23.29 0.57
CA TRP A 122 17.35 -21.87 0.77
C TRP A 122 15.97 -21.54 0.21
N VAL A 123 15.12 -20.99 1.05
CA VAL A 123 13.76 -20.55 0.69
C VAL A 123 13.78 -19.11 0.18
N LEU A 124 14.67 -18.31 0.72
CA LEU A 124 14.88 -16.91 0.40
C LEU A 124 16.33 -16.65 -0.02
N PRO A 125 16.67 -15.46 -0.54
CA PRO A 125 18.06 -15.11 -0.82
C PRO A 125 18.96 -15.31 0.41
N ARG A 126 20.06 -16.02 0.26
CA ARG A 126 21.00 -16.36 1.37
C ARG A 126 21.37 -15.18 2.28
N PRO A 127 21.69 -13.98 1.75
CA PRO A 127 22.01 -12.83 2.60
C PRO A 127 20.85 -12.45 3.54
N VAL A 128 19.61 -12.55 3.05
CA VAL A 128 18.40 -12.22 3.82
C VAL A 128 18.21 -13.19 4.96
N GLU A 129 18.31 -14.50 4.71
CA GLU A 129 18.16 -15.52 5.75
C GLU A 129 19.27 -15.43 6.81
N ARG A 130 20.52 -15.20 6.39
CA ARG A 130 21.66 -15.04 7.31
C ARG A 130 21.49 -13.80 8.19
N GLU A 131 21.06 -12.69 7.60
CA GLU A 131 20.83 -11.45 8.33
C GLU A 131 19.68 -11.60 9.34
N ALA A 132 18.55 -12.18 8.95
CA ALA A 132 17.45 -12.45 9.88
C ALA A 132 17.90 -13.34 11.04
N ALA A 133 18.68 -14.40 10.78
CA ALA A 133 19.21 -15.27 11.83
C ALA A 133 20.19 -14.53 12.76
N ARG A 134 21.02 -13.62 12.21
CA ARG A 134 21.94 -12.77 12.99
C ARG A 134 21.14 -11.84 13.92
N LEU A 135 20.13 -11.16 13.37
CA LEU A 135 19.27 -10.23 14.12
C LEU A 135 18.46 -10.96 15.20
N ALA A 136 17.92 -12.16 14.89
CA ALA A 136 17.20 -12.96 15.87
C ALA A 136 18.07 -13.29 17.10
N ARG A 137 19.33 -13.72 16.87
CA ARG A 137 20.28 -13.98 17.97
C ARG A 137 20.69 -12.72 18.72
N ARG A 138 21.01 -11.64 17.99
CA ARG A 138 21.44 -10.37 18.59
C ARG A 138 20.41 -9.77 19.54
N HIS A 139 19.15 -9.81 19.15
CA HIS A 139 18.05 -9.18 19.90
C HIS A 139 17.27 -10.16 20.78
N GLY A 140 17.63 -11.45 20.78
CA GLY A 140 16.94 -12.47 21.57
C GLY A 140 15.50 -12.70 21.12
N TYR A 141 15.22 -12.56 19.81
CA TYR A 141 13.89 -12.76 19.28
C TYR A 141 13.49 -14.24 19.30
N THR A 142 12.28 -14.50 19.78
CA THR A 142 11.62 -15.80 19.73
C THR A 142 10.30 -15.69 18.99
N LEU A 143 9.90 -16.74 18.27
CA LEU A 143 8.69 -16.76 17.45
C LEU A 143 7.67 -17.73 18.02
N GLU A 144 6.43 -17.29 18.08
CA GLU A 144 5.27 -18.06 18.48
C GLU A 144 4.20 -18.02 17.38
N PHE A 145 3.51 -19.13 17.17
CA PHE A 145 2.34 -19.20 16.28
C PHE A 145 1.14 -19.62 17.08
N THR A 146 0.04 -18.89 16.95
CA THR A 146 -1.18 -19.16 17.72
C THR A 146 -2.44 -18.90 16.91
N THR A 147 -3.53 -19.56 17.27
CA THR A 147 -4.88 -19.29 16.79
C THR A 147 -5.81 -18.87 17.94
N ASP A 148 -5.22 -18.61 19.11
CA ASP A 148 -5.97 -18.21 20.31
C ASP A 148 -6.70 -16.88 20.10
N ALA A 149 -8.00 -16.86 20.42
CA ALA A 149 -8.83 -15.67 20.25
C ALA A 149 -8.39 -14.51 21.16
N ASN A 150 -7.93 -14.78 22.37
CA ASN A 150 -7.45 -13.74 23.29
C ASN A 150 -6.16 -13.11 22.75
N ALA A 151 -5.26 -13.93 22.19
CA ALA A 151 -4.05 -13.42 21.54
C ALA A 151 -4.39 -12.56 20.32
N LEU A 152 -5.43 -12.88 19.55
CA LEU A 152 -5.90 -12.06 18.42
C LEU A 152 -6.43 -10.69 18.87
N HIS A 153 -7.28 -10.65 19.89
CA HIS A 153 -7.77 -9.40 20.48
C HIS A 153 -6.64 -8.54 21.01
N ARG A 154 -5.73 -9.16 21.77
CA ARG A 154 -4.57 -8.47 22.32
C ARG A 154 -3.64 -7.96 21.22
N PHE A 155 -3.39 -8.74 20.17
CA PHE A 155 -2.60 -8.29 18.99
C PHE A 155 -3.24 -7.07 18.32
N TYR A 156 -4.56 -7.08 18.13
CA TYR A 156 -5.27 -5.94 17.56
C TYR A 156 -5.06 -4.67 18.41
N ALA A 157 -5.28 -4.78 19.72
CA ALA A 157 -5.23 -3.64 20.63
C ALA A 157 -3.82 -3.11 20.90
N GLU A 158 -2.85 -4.01 21.08
CA GLU A 158 -1.49 -3.64 21.50
C GLU A 158 -0.52 -3.40 20.34
N LEU A 159 -0.67 -4.11 19.21
CA LEU A 159 0.29 -4.03 18.12
C LEU A 159 -0.32 -3.45 16.83
N TYR A 160 -1.41 -4.02 16.32
CA TYR A 160 -1.91 -3.65 14.98
C TYR A 160 -2.45 -2.22 14.93
N ARG A 161 -3.46 -1.91 15.74
CA ARG A 161 -4.12 -0.60 15.70
C ARG A 161 -3.18 0.54 16.04
N PRO A 162 -2.39 0.51 17.14
CA PRO A 162 -1.46 1.57 17.48
C PRO A 162 -0.39 1.78 16.40
N TYR A 163 0.16 0.70 15.86
CA TYR A 163 1.17 0.76 14.80
C TYR A 163 0.65 1.43 13.53
N VAL A 164 -0.54 1.03 13.06
CA VAL A 164 -1.14 1.59 11.83
C VAL A 164 -1.42 3.08 12.02
N LEU A 165 -1.96 3.50 13.17
CA LEU A 165 -2.21 4.90 13.48
C LEU A 165 -0.91 5.72 13.56
N ALA A 166 0.11 5.21 14.25
CA ALA A 166 1.39 5.89 14.38
C ALA A 166 2.14 6.02 13.04
N ARG A 167 2.01 5.01 12.17
CA ARG A 167 2.73 4.97 10.88
C ARG A 167 2.09 5.81 9.79
N PHE A 168 0.76 5.86 9.73
CA PHE A 168 0.02 6.44 8.60
C PHE A 168 -0.78 7.69 8.99
N GLY A 169 -0.84 8.06 10.27
CA GLY A 169 -1.51 9.27 10.74
C GLY A 169 -2.96 9.37 10.27
N SER A 170 -3.34 10.51 9.69
CA SER A 170 -4.68 10.76 9.15
C SER A 170 -5.04 9.87 7.95
N GLY A 171 -4.05 9.36 7.23
CA GLY A 171 -4.24 8.41 6.13
C GLY A 171 -4.37 6.94 6.57
N ALA A 172 -4.41 6.66 7.88
CA ALA A 172 -4.49 5.31 8.41
C ALA A 172 -5.84 4.64 8.11
N ILE A 173 -5.79 3.48 7.45
CA ILE A 173 -6.97 2.63 7.23
C ILE A 173 -6.93 1.51 8.28
N VAL A 174 -7.57 1.74 9.42
CA VAL A 174 -7.69 0.76 10.50
C VAL A 174 -8.94 -0.06 10.30
N VAL A 175 -8.80 -1.40 10.28
CA VAL A 175 -9.94 -2.32 10.27
C VAL A 175 -10.64 -2.23 11.62
N ALA A 176 -11.96 -2.14 11.65
CA ALA A 176 -12.72 -2.19 12.91
C ALA A 176 -12.47 -3.53 13.62
N GLU A 177 -12.42 -3.54 14.95
CA GLU A 177 -12.05 -4.73 15.73
C GLU A 177 -12.96 -5.93 15.43
N GLY A 178 -14.27 -5.72 15.33
CA GLY A 178 -15.20 -6.78 14.98
C GLY A 178 -14.94 -7.41 13.61
N ASP A 179 -14.63 -6.58 12.60
CA ASP A 179 -14.27 -7.04 11.24
C ASP A 179 -12.89 -7.73 11.24
N PHE A 180 -11.97 -7.25 12.08
CA PHE A 180 -10.65 -7.85 12.27
C PHE A 180 -10.79 -9.26 12.83
N VAL A 181 -11.47 -9.42 13.96
CA VAL A 181 -11.68 -10.71 14.62
C VAL A 181 -12.43 -11.68 13.72
N ALA A 182 -13.50 -11.21 13.07
CA ALA A 182 -14.26 -12.03 12.11
C ALA A 182 -13.40 -12.51 10.93
N GLY A 183 -12.53 -11.63 10.42
CA GLY A 183 -11.60 -11.96 9.33
C GLY A 183 -10.40 -12.82 9.76
N ALA A 184 -10.13 -12.92 11.04
CA ALA A 184 -9.00 -13.67 11.59
C ALA A 184 -9.33 -15.13 11.95
N ARG A 185 -10.59 -15.57 11.89
CA ARG A 185 -11.04 -16.89 12.39
C ARG A 185 -10.26 -18.08 11.81
N ASP A 186 -9.92 -17.99 10.50
CA ASP A 186 -9.21 -19.04 9.79
C ASP A 186 -7.73 -18.69 9.57
N CYS A 187 -7.20 -17.80 10.40
CA CYS A 187 -5.84 -17.32 10.28
C CYS A 187 -4.96 -17.80 11.44
N THR A 188 -3.68 -17.88 11.20
CA THR A 188 -2.66 -18.07 12.24
C THR A 188 -2.00 -16.74 12.53
N LEU A 189 -1.90 -16.37 13.79
CA LEU A 189 -1.12 -15.22 14.23
C LEU A 189 0.32 -15.66 14.50
N ALA A 190 1.27 -15.07 13.80
CA ALA A 190 2.70 -15.19 14.09
C ALA A 190 3.10 -13.99 14.96
N LEU A 191 3.67 -14.27 16.12
CA LEU A 191 4.10 -13.28 17.10
C LEU A 191 5.61 -13.38 17.31
N LEU A 192 6.29 -12.26 17.19
CA LEU A 192 7.69 -12.11 17.53
C LEU A 192 7.80 -11.50 18.92
N ARG A 193 8.47 -12.20 19.82
CA ARG A 193 8.76 -11.73 21.18
C ARG A 193 10.21 -11.28 21.30
N GLN A 194 10.43 -10.24 22.07
CA GLN A 194 11.73 -9.87 22.60
C GLN A 194 11.63 -9.90 24.11
N HIS A 195 12.32 -10.85 24.74
CA HIS A 195 12.10 -11.22 26.14
C HIS A 195 10.61 -11.56 26.38
N GLU A 196 9.99 -10.98 27.39
CA GLU A 196 8.59 -11.22 27.74
C GLU A 196 7.58 -10.36 26.96
N ARG A 197 8.05 -9.49 26.03
CA ARG A 197 7.18 -8.52 25.33
C ARG A 197 7.01 -8.88 23.88
N TRP A 198 5.84 -8.60 23.35
CA TRP A 198 5.57 -8.69 21.93
C TRP A 198 6.25 -7.53 21.18
N ALA A 199 7.13 -7.84 20.25
CA ALA A 199 7.85 -6.86 19.43
C ALA A 199 7.13 -6.56 18.12
N ALA A 200 6.59 -7.60 17.48
CA ALA A 200 5.82 -7.50 16.24
C ALA A 200 4.94 -8.75 16.06
N GLY A 201 4.00 -8.65 15.13
CA GLY A 201 3.19 -9.80 14.73
C GLY A 201 2.59 -9.62 13.34
N VAL A 202 2.19 -10.72 12.73
CA VAL A 202 1.51 -10.74 11.44
C VAL A 202 0.46 -11.84 11.42
N LEU A 203 -0.70 -11.50 10.85
CA LEU A 203 -1.77 -12.46 10.65
C LEU A 203 -1.58 -13.16 9.29
N LEU A 204 -1.57 -14.48 9.31
CA LEU A 204 -1.34 -15.36 8.17
C LEU A 204 -2.62 -16.09 7.78
N GLU A 205 -3.05 -15.93 6.55
CA GLU A 205 -4.22 -16.62 5.97
C GLU A 205 -3.75 -17.66 4.96
N ARG A 206 -4.13 -18.92 5.16
CA ARG A 206 -3.90 -19.99 4.18
C ARG A 206 -5.06 -20.05 3.20
N SER A 207 -4.76 -20.09 1.90
CA SER A 207 -5.75 -20.26 0.84
C SER A 207 -5.21 -21.21 -0.23
N GLY A 208 -5.51 -22.49 -0.08
CA GLY A 208 -4.96 -23.53 -0.92
C GLY A 208 -3.42 -23.57 -0.84
N ALA A 209 -2.75 -23.40 -1.97
CA ALA A 209 -1.29 -23.38 -2.07
C ALA A 209 -0.66 -22.00 -1.77
N ASP A 210 -1.47 -20.99 -1.48
CA ASP A 210 -0.98 -19.64 -1.18
C ASP A 210 -1.02 -19.38 0.33
N LEU A 211 0.02 -18.71 0.88
CA LEU A 211 -0.01 -18.08 2.19
C LEU A 211 -0.08 -16.57 1.98
N ARG A 212 -1.00 -15.89 2.67
CA ARG A 212 -1.17 -14.45 2.60
C ARG A 212 -0.82 -13.79 3.93
N PHE A 213 0.02 -12.77 3.89
CA PHE A 213 0.22 -11.84 4.99
C PHE A 213 -0.90 -10.80 4.97
N ARG A 214 -1.73 -10.77 6.00
CA ARG A 214 -2.92 -9.90 6.04
C ARG A 214 -2.66 -8.59 6.76
N TRP A 215 -2.43 -8.67 8.07
CA TRP A 215 -2.29 -7.50 8.93
C TRP A 215 -1.02 -7.64 9.76
N PHE A 216 -0.16 -6.65 9.63
CA PHE A 216 1.08 -6.52 10.38
C PHE A 216 0.91 -5.47 11.48
N GLY A 217 1.48 -5.71 12.65
CA GLY A 217 1.56 -4.77 13.76
C GLY A 217 2.90 -4.88 14.47
N ALA A 218 3.32 -3.80 15.12
CA ALA A 218 4.56 -3.76 15.90
C ALA A 218 4.39 -2.87 17.14
N ALA A 219 5.25 -3.08 18.13
CA ALA A 219 5.21 -2.38 19.41
C ALA A 219 5.51 -0.87 19.28
N CYS A 220 6.15 -0.44 18.20
CA CYS A 220 6.44 0.96 17.88
C CYS A 220 6.51 1.19 16.37
N SER A 221 6.56 2.45 15.97
CA SER A 221 6.79 2.85 14.58
C SER A 221 7.97 3.81 14.52
N PRO A 222 9.08 3.46 13.82
CA PRO A 222 9.31 2.21 13.10
C PRO A 222 9.35 0.98 14.02
N PRO A 223 9.17 -0.25 13.47
CA PRO A 223 9.29 -1.49 14.25
C PRO A 223 10.67 -1.62 14.92
N PRO A 224 10.78 -2.39 16.03
CA PRO A 224 12.08 -2.69 16.64
C PRO A 224 13.07 -3.24 15.61
N GLU A 225 14.37 -2.95 15.79
CA GLU A 225 15.42 -3.31 14.82
C GLU A 225 15.37 -4.79 14.45
N GLY A 226 15.24 -5.05 13.14
CA GLY A 226 15.20 -6.39 12.58
C GLY A 226 13.90 -7.18 12.82
N ALA A 227 12.94 -6.66 13.59
CA ALA A 227 11.72 -7.40 13.92
C ALA A 227 10.94 -7.82 12.66
N SER A 228 10.78 -6.94 11.69
CA SER A 228 10.11 -7.29 10.43
C SER A 228 10.88 -8.35 9.64
N ASP A 229 12.22 -8.20 9.52
CA ASP A 229 13.05 -9.17 8.78
C ASP A 229 12.97 -10.57 9.40
N VAL A 230 13.08 -10.67 10.73
CA VAL A 230 13.02 -11.96 11.44
C VAL A 230 11.64 -12.59 11.31
N LEU A 231 10.58 -11.81 11.53
CA LEU A 231 9.20 -12.31 11.46
C LEU A 231 8.85 -12.79 10.04
N ASP A 232 9.14 -11.96 9.01
CA ASP A 232 8.81 -12.29 7.64
C ASP A 232 9.56 -13.52 7.14
N VAL A 233 10.88 -13.61 7.40
CA VAL A 233 11.70 -14.77 7.02
C VAL A 233 11.18 -16.04 7.69
N ALA A 234 10.86 -15.99 8.97
CA ALA A 234 10.36 -17.14 9.70
C ALA A 234 8.99 -17.62 9.19
N CYS A 235 8.07 -16.68 8.91
CA CYS A 235 6.76 -16.99 8.35
C CYS A 235 6.87 -17.58 6.93
N ILE A 236 7.77 -17.06 6.09
CA ILE A 236 7.98 -17.56 4.73
C ILE A 236 8.59 -18.98 4.77
N ARG A 237 9.56 -19.22 5.64
CA ARG A 237 10.13 -20.58 5.83
C ARG A 237 9.09 -21.57 6.32
N ARG A 238 8.25 -21.19 7.26
CA ARG A 238 7.13 -22.01 7.73
C ARG A 238 6.15 -22.29 6.58
N ALA A 239 5.79 -21.28 5.79
CA ALA A 239 4.94 -21.49 4.62
C ALA A 239 5.48 -22.56 3.68
N HIS A 240 6.80 -22.51 3.42
CA HIS A 240 7.47 -23.49 2.58
C HIS A 240 7.42 -24.91 3.21
N SER A 241 7.75 -25.06 4.50
CA SER A 241 7.68 -26.36 5.18
C SER A 241 6.27 -26.95 5.27
N GLU A 242 5.24 -26.09 5.21
CA GLU A 242 3.83 -26.48 5.14
C GLU A 242 3.33 -26.69 3.68
N GLY A 243 4.22 -26.73 2.68
CA GLY A 243 3.90 -26.99 1.30
C GLY A 243 3.21 -25.83 0.57
N ALA A 244 3.38 -24.58 1.01
CA ALA A 244 2.94 -23.44 0.24
C ALA A 244 3.79 -23.30 -1.04
N ARG A 245 3.16 -22.83 -2.13
CA ARG A 245 3.84 -22.53 -3.41
C ARG A 245 4.08 -21.04 -3.60
N THR A 246 3.26 -20.23 -2.95
CA THR A 246 3.35 -18.77 -3.10
C THR A 246 3.09 -18.09 -1.76
N VAL A 247 3.88 -17.06 -1.47
CA VAL A 247 3.61 -16.13 -0.36
C VAL A 247 3.19 -14.78 -0.93
N LEU A 248 2.01 -14.32 -0.50
CA LEU A 248 1.45 -13.03 -0.89
C LEU A 248 1.74 -12.00 0.21
N LEU A 249 2.67 -11.08 -0.03
CA LEU A 249 3.12 -10.08 0.95
C LEU A 249 2.19 -8.84 1.03
N GLY A 250 0.96 -8.96 0.51
CA GLY A 250 0.00 -7.86 0.49
C GLY A 250 0.31 -6.80 -0.57
N HIS A 251 -0.28 -5.61 -0.39
CA HIS A 251 -0.22 -4.52 -1.35
C HIS A 251 0.87 -3.51 -1.02
N SER A 252 1.30 -2.75 -2.04
CA SER A 252 2.23 -1.64 -1.92
C SER A 252 1.83 -0.54 -2.90
N ARG A 253 2.29 0.67 -2.70
CA ARG A 253 2.13 1.75 -3.68
C ARG A 253 2.92 1.42 -4.96
N PRO A 254 2.44 1.81 -6.13
CA PRO A 254 3.03 1.44 -7.43
C PRO A 254 4.25 2.30 -7.77
N SER A 255 5.29 2.26 -6.94
CA SER A 255 6.53 3.02 -7.12
C SER A 255 7.74 2.14 -6.77
N LEU A 256 8.74 2.07 -7.66
CA LEU A 256 9.94 1.27 -7.41
C LEU A 256 10.86 1.88 -6.34
N VAL A 257 10.71 3.16 -6.03
CA VAL A 257 11.46 3.81 -4.95
C VAL A 257 10.74 3.75 -3.61
N ASP A 258 9.49 3.24 -3.57
CA ASP A 258 8.76 3.04 -2.32
C ASP A 258 9.49 2.07 -1.40
N GLY A 259 9.68 2.46 -0.14
CA GLY A 259 10.44 1.67 0.84
C GLY A 259 9.84 0.29 1.09
N VAL A 260 8.50 0.15 1.04
CA VAL A 260 7.81 -1.14 1.23
C VAL A 260 8.02 -2.03 0.00
N VAL A 261 7.96 -1.45 -1.21
CA VAL A 261 8.26 -2.17 -2.45
C VAL A 261 9.69 -2.71 -2.41
N ARG A 262 10.66 -1.87 -2.11
CA ARG A 262 12.08 -2.25 -2.05
C ARG A 262 12.36 -3.29 -0.96
N TYR A 263 11.75 -3.12 0.20
CA TYR A 263 11.84 -4.09 1.29
C TYR A 263 11.36 -5.49 0.85
N LYS A 264 10.18 -5.58 0.25
CA LYS A 264 9.64 -6.86 -0.23
C LYS A 264 10.46 -7.45 -1.39
N GLN A 265 11.00 -6.60 -2.28
CA GLN A 265 11.93 -7.04 -3.32
C GLN A 265 13.23 -7.64 -2.75
N LYS A 266 13.76 -7.09 -1.64
CA LYS A 266 14.88 -7.68 -0.89
C LYS A 266 14.58 -9.12 -0.47
N LEU A 267 13.33 -9.42 -0.10
CA LEU A 267 12.86 -10.77 0.21
C LEU A 267 12.72 -11.69 -1.03
N GLY A 268 12.96 -11.19 -2.24
CA GLY A 268 12.76 -11.92 -3.49
C GLY A 268 11.36 -11.80 -4.09
N ALA A 269 10.53 -10.89 -3.58
CA ALA A 269 9.18 -10.70 -4.09
C ALA A 269 9.19 -9.98 -5.45
N ARG A 270 8.31 -10.43 -6.35
CA ARG A 270 8.03 -9.77 -7.62
C ARG A 270 6.75 -8.97 -7.56
N LEU A 271 6.68 -7.91 -8.35
CA LEU A 271 5.48 -7.12 -8.53
C LEU A 271 4.48 -7.86 -9.42
N CYS A 272 3.21 -7.83 -9.01
CA CYS A 272 2.10 -8.41 -9.75
C CYS A 272 0.91 -7.45 -9.77
N ALA A 273 0.10 -7.54 -10.82
CA ALA A 273 -1.17 -6.83 -10.86
C ALA A 273 -2.10 -7.36 -9.76
N VAL A 274 -2.86 -6.47 -9.18
CA VAL A 274 -3.92 -6.84 -8.25
C VAL A 274 -5.05 -7.52 -9.02
N ARG A 275 -5.58 -8.63 -8.49
CA ARG A 275 -6.56 -9.48 -9.19
C ARG A 275 -8.00 -8.97 -9.16
N TYR A 276 -8.27 -7.93 -8.40
CA TYR A 276 -9.60 -7.31 -8.33
C TYR A 276 -9.58 -5.89 -8.91
N PRO A 277 -10.72 -5.37 -9.36
CA PRO A 277 -10.83 -3.99 -9.82
C PRO A 277 -10.43 -3.01 -8.71
N GLN A 278 -9.59 -2.04 -9.02
CA GLN A 278 -9.12 -1.03 -8.09
C GLN A 278 -9.19 0.37 -8.71
N SER A 279 -9.08 1.39 -7.87
CA SER A 279 -9.05 2.78 -8.34
C SER A 279 -7.95 2.98 -9.38
N LYS A 280 -8.29 3.79 -10.38
CA LYS A 280 -7.36 4.32 -11.37
C LYS A 280 -6.96 5.73 -10.95
N LEU A 281 -5.66 5.92 -10.81
CA LEU A 281 -5.06 7.19 -10.45
C LEU A 281 -4.53 7.88 -11.71
N GLY A 282 -4.71 9.19 -11.77
CA GLY A 282 -4.22 10.02 -12.88
C GLY A 282 -3.54 11.28 -12.36
N ILE A 283 -2.48 11.69 -13.04
CA ILE A 283 -1.80 12.97 -12.83
C ILE A 283 -1.69 13.67 -14.18
N ALA A 284 -2.30 14.83 -14.30
CA ALA A 284 -2.18 15.74 -15.43
C ALA A 284 -1.43 17.00 -14.99
N VAL A 285 -0.36 17.35 -15.69
CA VAL A 285 0.47 18.53 -15.42
C VAL A 285 0.20 19.54 -16.50
N ALA A 286 -0.22 20.76 -16.12
CA ALA A 286 -0.41 21.87 -17.05
C ALA A 286 0.89 22.66 -17.20
N GLY A 287 1.26 22.99 -18.46
CA GLY A 287 2.46 23.77 -18.78
C GLY A 287 3.78 22.97 -18.59
N GLY A 288 4.87 23.56 -19.05
CA GLY A 288 6.19 22.91 -19.05
C GLY A 288 6.89 22.89 -17.67
N GLN A 289 6.24 22.35 -16.66
CA GLN A 289 6.77 22.27 -15.29
C GLN A 289 7.82 21.16 -15.17
N ARG A 290 9.02 21.43 -15.65
CA ARG A 290 10.12 20.48 -15.70
C ARG A 290 10.44 19.83 -14.34
N ALA A 291 10.51 20.63 -13.28
CA ALA A 291 10.80 20.11 -11.92
C ALA A 291 9.78 19.07 -11.46
N LEU A 292 8.50 19.26 -11.79
CA LEU A 292 7.44 18.32 -11.45
C LEU A 292 7.56 17.00 -12.23
N PHE A 293 7.88 17.07 -13.53
CA PHE A 293 8.14 15.87 -14.33
C PHE A 293 9.37 15.12 -13.83
N GLU A 294 10.46 15.82 -13.50
CA GLU A 294 11.68 15.23 -12.91
C GLU A 294 11.35 14.53 -11.59
N ARG A 295 10.56 15.16 -10.70
CA ARG A 295 10.09 14.54 -9.46
C ARG A 295 9.27 13.28 -9.71
N LEU A 296 8.28 13.33 -10.60
CA LEU A 296 7.40 12.19 -10.89
C LEU A 296 8.18 11.03 -11.53
N ASN A 297 9.11 11.33 -12.44
CA ASN A 297 10.00 10.33 -13.02
C ASN A 297 10.92 9.72 -11.96
N HIS A 298 11.44 10.53 -11.02
CA HIS A 298 12.22 10.02 -9.89
C HIS A 298 11.41 9.08 -8.99
N ARG A 299 10.10 9.26 -8.87
CA ARG A 299 9.20 8.35 -8.15
C ARG A 299 9.09 6.98 -8.80
N GLN A 300 9.52 6.81 -10.05
CA GLN A 300 9.49 5.55 -10.79
C GLN A 300 8.14 4.83 -10.63
N LEU A 301 7.06 5.57 -10.93
CA LEU A 301 5.71 5.00 -10.90
C LEU A 301 5.60 3.88 -11.92
N VAL A 302 4.87 2.82 -11.57
CA VAL A 302 4.79 1.62 -12.42
C VAL A 302 3.36 1.22 -12.77
N GLU A 303 3.18 0.76 -13.99
CA GLU A 303 2.04 -0.04 -14.40
C GLU A 303 2.46 -1.52 -14.40
N VAL A 304 1.68 -2.38 -13.75
CA VAL A 304 1.94 -3.81 -13.72
C VAL A 304 0.84 -4.53 -14.51
N ARG A 305 1.23 -5.30 -15.53
CA ARG A 305 0.32 -6.09 -16.35
C ARG A 305 0.53 -7.58 -16.08
N GLY A 306 -0.54 -8.31 -15.80
CA GLY A 306 -0.50 -9.73 -15.56
C GLY A 306 0.43 -10.15 -14.40
N ARG A 307 1.22 -11.18 -14.62
CA ARG A 307 2.19 -11.70 -13.65
C ARG A 307 3.61 -11.19 -13.98
N GLY A 308 3.91 -9.94 -13.61
CA GLY A 308 5.28 -9.46 -13.55
C GLY A 308 5.79 -8.61 -14.73
N LEU A 309 4.97 -8.29 -15.74
CA LEU A 309 5.36 -7.27 -16.70
C LEU A 309 5.22 -5.88 -16.03
N VAL A 310 6.34 -5.28 -15.71
CA VAL A 310 6.42 -3.96 -15.06
C VAL A 310 6.86 -2.94 -16.11
N ARG A 311 6.06 -1.90 -16.29
CA ARG A 311 6.41 -0.73 -17.11
C ARG A 311 6.58 0.46 -16.18
N VAL A 312 7.74 1.09 -16.21
CA VAL A 312 7.95 2.40 -15.58
C VAL A 312 7.23 3.45 -16.43
N LEU A 313 6.48 4.31 -15.75
CA LEU A 313 5.75 5.40 -16.39
C LEU A 313 6.67 6.60 -16.50
N GLU A 314 6.88 7.09 -17.70
CA GLU A 314 7.58 8.32 -18.00
C GLU A 314 6.60 9.28 -18.67
N ALA A 315 6.74 10.58 -18.41
CA ALA A 315 5.98 11.58 -19.14
C ALA A 315 6.50 11.63 -20.58
N SER A 316 5.60 11.48 -21.51
CA SER A 316 5.87 11.68 -22.95
C SER A 316 5.70 13.15 -23.33
#